data_fcc7f936e519ce309b3cdb51c10b3c8b
#
_entry.id   fcc7f936e519ce309b3cdb51c10b3c8b
#
_cell.length_a   1.000
_cell.length_b   1.000
_cell.length_c   1.000
_cell.angle_alpha   90.00
_cell.angle_beta   90.00
_cell.angle_gamma   90.00
#
_symmetry.space_group_name_H-M   'P 1'
#
loop_
_entity.id
_entity.type
_entity.pdbx_description
1 polymer ?
#
loop_
_entity_poly.entity_id
_entity_poly.type
_entity_poly.pdbx_seq_one_letter_code
_entity_poly.pdbx_strand_id
1 'polypeptide(L)'
;MSELRTTLTNAMKDAMRAKDELVLNTVRMIISKMKAEDIEARPKGNMDGITDGEILSLMQTMVKQRQESSKMYRDGGRPELAEKEEAEITVIEKFLPAQMSDADVEAAVAGLIASVGASGIKDMGKVMAELKTKYAGQLDMGKAGAVVKQKLAS
;
A
#
# COMPACT_ATOMS: atom_id res chain seq x y z
N MET A 1 -14.55 6.90 13.52
CA MET A 1 -14.03 5.78 12.72
C MET A 1 -13.58 6.31 11.37
N SER A 2 -12.47 5.82 10.88
CA SER A 2 -11.95 6.29 9.58
C SER A 2 -12.86 5.81 8.43
N GLU A 3 -12.86 6.59 7.36
CA GLU A 3 -13.62 6.26 6.16
C GLU A 3 -13.18 4.93 5.55
N LEU A 4 -11.89 4.68 5.49
CA LEU A 4 -11.34 3.45 4.93
C LEU A 4 -11.74 2.22 5.75
N ARG A 5 -11.72 2.31 7.07
CA ARG A 5 -12.17 1.22 7.96
C ARG A 5 -13.64 0.89 7.72
N THR A 6 -14.45 1.92 7.58
CA THR A 6 -15.88 1.77 7.28
C THR A 6 -16.09 1.12 5.92
N THR A 7 -15.35 1.56 4.91
CA THR A 7 -15.39 0.98 3.55
C THR A 7 -15.05 -0.50 3.57
N LEU A 8 -14.00 -0.89 4.26
CA LEU A 8 -13.59 -2.30 4.39
C LEU A 8 -14.65 -3.13 5.10
N THR A 9 -15.19 -2.63 6.21
CA THR A 9 -16.25 -3.33 6.95
C THR A 9 -17.50 -3.51 6.11
N ASN A 10 -17.91 -2.49 5.37
CA ASN A 10 -19.09 -2.57 4.50
C ASN A 10 -18.84 -3.53 3.33
N ALA A 11 -17.65 -3.53 2.74
CA ALA A 11 -17.30 -4.47 1.68
C ALA A 11 -17.37 -5.92 2.18
N MET A 12 -16.93 -6.18 3.41
CA MET A 12 -17.05 -7.50 4.02
C MET A 12 -18.51 -7.92 4.15
N LYS A 13 -19.37 -7.05 4.65
CA LYS A 13 -20.79 -7.33 4.82
C LYS A 13 -21.49 -7.57 3.48
N ASP A 14 -21.17 -6.76 2.49
CA ASP A 14 -21.74 -6.90 1.14
C ASP A 14 -21.31 -8.22 0.50
N ALA A 15 -20.03 -8.61 0.65
CA ALA A 15 -19.55 -9.89 0.14
C ALA A 15 -20.22 -11.08 0.84
N MET A 16 -20.50 -10.98 2.13
CA MET A 16 -21.26 -12.00 2.86
C MET A 16 -22.66 -12.16 2.30
N ARG A 17 -23.36 -11.05 2.05
CA ARG A 17 -24.71 -11.06 1.49
C ARG A 17 -24.74 -11.62 0.07
N ALA A 18 -23.74 -11.26 -0.75
CA ALA A 18 -23.61 -11.71 -2.12
C ALA A 18 -23.06 -13.13 -2.23
N LYS A 19 -22.60 -13.71 -1.13
CA LYS A 19 -21.91 -15.03 -1.10
C LYS A 19 -20.68 -15.05 -2.01
N ASP A 20 -19.99 -13.93 -2.11
CA ASP A 20 -18.77 -13.78 -2.88
C ASP A 20 -17.57 -14.16 -1.99
N GLU A 21 -17.18 -15.42 -2.06
CA GLU A 21 -16.14 -15.95 -1.20
C GLU A 21 -14.76 -15.34 -1.45
N LEU A 22 -14.42 -15.05 -2.70
CA LEU A 22 -13.14 -14.44 -3.04
C LEU A 22 -13.01 -13.05 -2.38
N VAL A 23 -14.00 -12.19 -2.58
CA VAL A 23 -14.00 -10.86 -1.98
C VAL A 23 -14.05 -10.95 -0.47
N LEU A 24 -14.92 -11.80 0.07
CA LEU A 24 -15.06 -11.97 1.52
C LEU A 24 -13.75 -12.39 2.19
N ASN A 25 -13.11 -13.43 1.67
CA ASN A 25 -11.88 -13.94 2.25
C ASN A 25 -10.73 -12.94 2.12
N THR A 26 -10.63 -12.25 0.99
CA THR A 26 -9.60 -11.24 0.78
C THR A 26 -9.79 -10.04 1.71
N VAL A 27 -11.00 -9.52 1.82
CA VAL A 27 -11.30 -8.39 2.71
C VAL A 27 -11.10 -8.77 4.18
N ARG A 28 -11.51 -9.97 4.58
CA ARG A 28 -11.25 -10.48 5.94
C ARG A 28 -9.76 -10.52 6.24
N MET A 29 -8.94 -10.88 5.27
CA MET A 29 -7.49 -10.92 5.44
C MET A 29 -6.93 -9.51 5.66
N ILE A 30 -7.41 -8.54 4.89
CA ILE A 30 -7.03 -7.13 5.09
C ILE A 30 -7.39 -6.67 6.50
N ILE A 31 -8.63 -6.90 6.91
CA ILE A 31 -9.12 -6.50 8.25
C ILE A 31 -8.33 -7.19 9.37
N SER A 32 -8.02 -8.47 9.21
CA SER A 32 -7.23 -9.22 10.18
C SER A 32 -5.83 -8.64 10.36
N LYS A 33 -5.15 -8.32 9.26
CA LYS A 33 -3.82 -7.71 9.31
C LYS A 33 -3.88 -6.29 9.90
N MET A 34 -4.91 -5.54 9.55
CA MET A 34 -5.13 -4.21 10.11
C MET A 34 -5.28 -4.26 11.63
N LYS A 35 -6.09 -5.19 12.14
CA LYS A 35 -6.29 -5.37 13.58
C LYS A 35 -5.02 -5.81 14.28
N ALA A 36 -4.21 -6.65 13.66
CA ALA A 36 -2.93 -7.07 14.22
C ALA A 36 -1.99 -5.87 14.38
N GLU A 37 -1.93 -5.01 13.39
CA GLU A 37 -1.12 -3.78 13.48
C GLU A 37 -1.70 -2.79 14.49
N ASP A 38 -3.01 -2.71 14.61
CA ASP A 38 -3.66 -1.90 15.66
C ASP A 38 -3.19 -2.32 17.05
N ILE A 39 -3.11 -3.61 17.30
CA ILE A 39 -2.64 -4.16 18.57
C ILE A 39 -1.19 -3.79 18.82
N GLU A 40 -0.34 -3.90 17.80
CA GLU A 40 1.08 -3.53 17.92
C GLU A 40 1.29 -2.03 18.12
N ALA A 41 0.37 -1.21 17.65
CA ALA A 41 0.45 0.24 17.79
C ALA A 41 0.14 0.74 19.20
N ARG A 42 -0.64 -0.02 19.98
CA ARG A 42 -1.05 0.37 21.34
C ARG A 42 0.12 0.62 22.31
N PRO A 43 1.11 -0.27 22.41
CA PRO A 43 2.26 -0.02 23.28
C PRO A 43 3.08 1.22 22.89
N LYS A 44 2.93 1.68 21.66
CA LYS A 44 3.61 2.88 21.14
C LYS A 44 2.80 4.16 21.39
N GLY A 45 1.69 4.05 22.13
CA GLY A 45 0.84 5.18 22.47
C GLY A 45 -0.30 5.46 21.51
N ASN A 46 -0.45 4.64 20.46
CA ASN A 46 -1.49 4.83 19.45
C ASN A 46 -2.71 3.96 19.78
N MET A 47 -3.59 4.48 20.62
CA MET A 47 -4.77 3.75 21.12
C MET A 47 -5.90 3.67 20.09
N ASP A 48 -5.91 4.56 19.11
CA ASP A 48 -6.94 4.58 18.04
C ASP A 48 -6.62 3.62 16.91
N GLY A 49 -5.46 2.98 16.96
CA GLY A 49 -5.00 2.09 15.91
C GLY A 49 -4.23 2.81 14.81
N ILE A 50 -3.91 2.09 13.75
CA ILE A 50 -3.16 2.65 12.62
C ILE A 50 -4.03 3.61 11.80
N THR A 51 -3.37 4.55 11.12
CA THR A 51 -4.02 5.55 10.29
C THR A 51 -4.47 4.97 8.95
N ASP A 52 -5.33 5.70 8.24
CA ASP A 52 -5.74 5.32 6.87
C ASP A 52 -4.53 5.20 5.94
N GLY A 53 -3.56 6.10 6.04
CA GLY A 53 -2.32 6.02 5.26
C GLY A 53 -1.55 4.74 5.55
N GLU A 54 -1.49 4.32 6.80
CA GLU A 54 -0.85 3.05 7.19
C GLU A 54 -1.64 1.84 6.69
N ILE A 55 -2.97 1.91 6.66
CA ILE A 55 -3.80 0.85 6.08
C ILE A 55 -3.54 0.74 4.57
N LEU A 56 -3.43 1.86 3.87
CA LEU A 56 -3.10 1.87 2.44
C LEU A 56 -1.73 1.23 2.19
N SER A 57 -0.73 1.54 3.01
CA SER A 57 0.60 0.93 2.92
C SER A 57 0.54 -0.57 3.17
N LEU A 58 -0.26 -1.01 4.13
CA LEU A 58 -0.49 -2.43 4.42
C LEU A 58 -1.04 -3.14 3.17
N MET A 59 -2.05 -2.56 2.53
CA MET A 59 -2.64 -3.14 1.32
C MET A 59 -1.66 -3.17 0.15
N GLN A 60 -0.82 -2.14 -0.01
CA GLN A 60 0.23 -2.15 -1.03
C GLN A 60 1.22 -3.29 -0.80
N THR A 61 1.61 -3.54 0.44
CA THR A 61 2.48 -4.65 0.81
C THR A 61 1.82 -6.00 0.47
N MET A 62 0.53 -6.13 0.75
CA MET A 62 -0.22 -7.34 0.42
C MET A 62 -0.25 -7.60 -1.09
N VAL A 63 -0.41 -6.55 -1.89
CA VAL A 63 -0.37 -6.65 -3.36
C VAL A 63 1.03 -7.09 -3.81
N LYS A 64 2.06 -6.46 -3.30
CA LYS A 64 3.45 -6.78 -3.67
C LYS A 64 3.81 -8.23 -3.34
N GLN A 65 3.43 -8.71 -2.16
CA GLN A 65 3.65 -10.10 -1.76
C GLN A 65 2.98 -11.08 -2.71
N ARG A 66 1.76 -10.76 -3.16
CA ARG A 66 1.01 -11.59 -4.09
C ARG A 66 1.57 -11.56 -5.50
N GLN A 67 2.10 -10.43 -5.93
CA GLN A 67 2.81 -10.32 -7.21
C GLN A 67 4.04 -11.23 -7.23
N GLU A 68 4.81 -11.23 -6.15
CA GLU A 68 5.97 -12.11 -6.00
C GLU A 68 5.57 -13.59 -5.99
N SER A 69 4.52 -13.93 -5.22
CA SER A 69 4.01 -15.30 -5.17
C SER A 69 3.47 -15.77 -6.53
N SER A 70 2.71 -14.92 -7.21
CA SER A 70 2.18 -15.20 -8.54
C SER A 70 3.30 -15.53 -9.53
N LYS A 71 4.35 -14.73 -9.52
CA LYS A 71 5.52 -14.96 -10.37
C LYS A 71 6.18 -16.30 -10.06
N MET A 72 6.38 -16.60 -8.78
CA MET A 72 6.97 -17.86 -8.35
C MET A 72 6.14 -19.06 -8.78
N TYR A 73 4.80 -18.97 -8.67
CA TYR A 73 3.91 -20.04 -9.10
C TYR A 73 3.95 -20.24 -10.61
N ARG A 74 4.01 -19.18 -11.41
CA ARG A 74 4.12 -19.31 -12.86
C ARG A 74 5.46 -19.89 -13.27
N ASP A 75 6.54 -19.46 -12.65
CA ASP A 75 7.89 -20.00 -12.92
C ASP A 75 7.98 -21.48 -12.51
N GLY A 76 7.23 -21.88 -11.48
CA GLY A 76 7.18 -23.26 -11.00
C GLY A 76 6.14 -24.15 -11.72
N GLY A 77 5.49 -23.65 -12.75
CA GLY A 77 4.50 -24.43 -13.51
C GLY A 77 3.15 -24.60 -12.80
N ARG A 78 2.80 -23.70 -11.90
CA ARG A 78 1.54 -23.74 -11.15
C ARG A 78 0.66 -22.52 -11.46
N PRO A 79 0.19 -22.37 -12.73
CA PRO A 79 -0.59 -21.18 -13.13
C PRO A 79 -1.91 -21.03 -12.38
N GLU A 80 -2.52 -22.11 -11.93
CA GLU A 80 -3.78 -22.06 -11.16
C GLU A 80 -3.61 -21.35 -9.82
N LEU A 81 -2.45 -21.51 -9.17
CA LEU A 81 -2.13 -20.82 -7.92
C LEU A 81 -1.78 -19.35 -8.16
N ALA A 82 -1.11 -19.07 -9.29
CA ALA A 82 -0.82 -17.69 -9.70
C ALA A 82 -2.11 -16.92 -9.96
N GLU A 83 -3.08 -17.53 -10.65
CA GLU A 83 -4.37 -16.91 -10.93
C GLU A 83 -5.13 -16.55 -9.66
N LYS A 84 -5.05 -17.40 -8.64
CA LYS A 84 -5.66 -17.13 -7.34
C LYS A 84 -5.05 -15.89 -6.69
N GLU A 85 -3.72 -15.79 -6.68
CA GLU A 85 -3.02 -14.63 -6.15
C GLU A 85 -3.41 -13.36 -6.92
N GLU A 86 -3.46 -13.44 -8.24
CA GLU A 86 -3.83 -12.33 -9.11
C GLU A 86 -5.27 -11.87 -8.89
N ALA A 87 -6.19 -12.80 -8.65
CA ALA A 87 -7.58 -12.48 -8.33
C ALA A 87 -7.70 -11.72 -6.99
N GLU A 88 -6.91 -12.12 -6.00
CA GLU A 88 -6.85 -11.42 -4.71
C GLU A 88 -6.27 -10.01 -4.87
N ILE A 89 -5.25 -9.84 -5.72
CA ILE A 89 -4.70 -8.53 -6.05
C ILE A 89 -5.79 -7.60 -6.59
N THR A 90 -6.60 -8.09 -7.52
CA THR A 90 -7.70 -7.32 -8.11
C THR A 90 -8.67 -6.82 -7.05
N VAL A 91 -8.98 -7.65 -6.06
CA VAL A 91 -9.86 -7.26 -4.95
C VAL A 91 -9.21 -6.16 -4.10
N ILE A 92 -7.95 -6.35 -3.73
CA ILE A 92 -7.23 -5.38 -2.88
C ILE A 92 -7.11 -4.03 -3.58
N GLU A 93 -6.78 -4.03 -4.87
CA GLU A 93 -6.58 -2.80 -5.64
C GLU A 93 -7.84 -1.93 -5.72
N LYS A 94 -9.02 -2.50 -5.55
CA LYS A 94 -10.28 -1.72 -5.50
C LYS A 94 -10.33 -0.76 -4.31
N PHE A 95 -9.55 -1.02 -3.27
CA PHE A 95 -9.48 -0.17 -2.09
C PHE A 95 -8.29 0.78 -2.10
N LEU A 96 -7.43 0.68 -3.11
CA LEU A 96 -6.26 1.53 -3.26
C LEU A 96 -6.55 2.66 -4.24
N PRO A 97 -5.95 3.85 -4.04
CA PRO A 97 -6.02 4.90 -5.06
C PRO A 97 -5.25 4.47 -6.31
N ALA A 98 -5.48 5.19 -7.41
CA ALA A 98 -4.75 4.93 -8.65
C ALA A 98 -3.25 5.01 -8.40
N GLN A 99 -2.51 4.01 -8.86
CA GLN A 99 -1.06 3.95 -8.67
C GLN A 99 -0.34 4.87 -9.64
N MET A 100 0.71 5.53 -9.17
CA MET A 100 1.52 6.43 -9.98
C MET A 100 2.46 5.66 -10.89
N SER A 101 2.60 6.11 -12.12
CA SER A 101 3.62 5.60 -13.04
C SER A 101 5.02 6.03 -12.59
N ASP A 102 6.06 5.40 -13.13
CA ASP A 102 7.44 5.79 -12.85
C ASP A 102 7.69 7.25 -13.19
N ALA A 103 7.14 7.73 -14.32
CA ALA A 103 7.24 9.13 -14.73
C ALA A 103 6.54 10.06 -13.73
N ASP A 104 5.36 9.67 -13.23
CA ASP A 104 4.64 10.43 -12.21
C ASP A 104 5.42 10.52 -10.91
N VAL A 105 6.06 9.43 -10.50
CA VAL A 105 6.89 9.39 -9.29
C VAL A 105 8.08 10.34 -9.44
N GLU A 106 8.77 10.30 -10.58
CA GLU A 106 9.90 11.21 -10.83
C GLU A 106 9.48 12.68 -10.76
N ALA A 107 8.35 13.02 -11.39
CA ALA A 107 7.83 14.38 -11.38
C ALA A 107 7.44 14.83 -9.96
N ALA A 108 6.79 13.95 -9.21
CA ALA A 108 6.39 14.22 -7.84
C ALA A 108 7.61 14.44 -6.94
N VAL A 109 8.63 13.60 -7.07
CA VAL A 109 9.88 13.72 -6.30
C VAL A 109 10.57 15.04 -6.62
N ALA A 110 10.74 15.37 -7.90
CA ALA A 110 11.37 16.62 -8.33
C ALA A 110 10.61 17.83 -7.76
N GLY A 111 9.29 17.81 -7.82
CA GLY A 111 8.43 18.87 -7.28
C GLY A 111 8.60 19.07 -5.77
N LEU A 112 8.68 17.97 -5.02
CA LEU A 112 8.86 18.02 -3.56
C LEU A 112 10.26 18.48 -3.17
N ILE A 113 11.29 18.04 -3.90
CA ILE A 113 12.66 18.50 -3.65
C ILE A 113 12.72 20.03 -3.78
N ALA A 114 12.12 20.58 -4.82
CA ALA A 114 12.04 22.01 -5.03
C ALA A 114 11.22 22.70 -3.94
N SER A 115 10.06 22.14 -3.60
CA SER A 115 9.13 22.71 -2.62
C SER A 115 9.69 22.78 -1.21
N VAL A 116 10.41 21.74 -0.76
CA VAL A 116 11.00 21.71 0.58
C VAL A 116 12.40 22.33 0.64
N GLY A 117 12.95 22.72 -0.50
CA GLY A 117 14.29 23.31 -0.57
C GLY A 117 15.39 22.30 -0.26
N ALA A 118 15.20 21.05 -0.59
CA ALA A 118 16.21 20.01 -0.36
C ALA A 118 17.42 20.22 -1.25
N SER A 119 18.62 20.09 -0.66
CA SER A 119 19.87 20.38 -1.36
C SER A 119 20.85 19.20 -1.39
N GLY A 120 20.57 18.10 -0.68
CA GLY A 120 21.47 16.95 -0.64
C GLY A 120 20.85 15.78 0.10
N ILE A 121 21.60 14.69 0.16
CA ILE A 121 21.17 13.42 0.78
C ILE A 121 20.68 13.59 2.22
N LYS A 122 21.23 14.55 2.95
CA LYS A 122 20.81 14.85 4.33
C LYS A 122 19.33 15.22 4.43
N ASP A 123 18.72 15.67 3.35
CA ASP A 123 17.32 16.09 3.30
C ASP A 123 16.38 14.95 2.83
N MET A 124 16.92 13.75 2.59
CA MET A 124 16.15 12.62 2.10
C MET A 124 14.96 12.27 3.00
N GLY A 125 15.15 12.26 4.33
CA GLY A 125 14.09 11.99 5.28
C GLY A 125 12.92 12.96 5.16
N LYS A 126 13.22 14.24 4.94
CA LYS A 126 12.22 15.28 4.77
C LYS A 126 11.39 15.09 3.51
N VAL A 127 12.05 14.78 2.39
CA VAL A 127 11.38 14.51 1.12
C VAL A 127 10.54 13.25 1.21
N MET A 128 11.05 12.18 1.81
CA MET A 128 10.32 10.92 1.97
C MET A 128 9.08 11.09 2.85
N ALA A 129 9.17 11.88 3.92
CA ALA A 129 8.03 12.17 4.78
C ALA A 129 6.91 12.90 4.02
N GLU A 130 7.27 13.87 3.19
CA GLU A 130 6.30 14.59 2.37
C GLU A 130 5.67 13.69 1.30
N LEU A 131 6.45 12.82 0.67
CA LEU A 131 5.93 11.84 -0.28
C LEU A 131 4.90 10.93 0.37
N LYS A 132 5.22 10.41 1.55
CA LYS A 132 4.34 9.51 2.30
C LYS A 132 3.02 10.19 2.66
N THR A 133 3.08 11.46 3.05
CA THR A 133 1.90 12.22 3.44
C THR A 133 1.03 12.57 2.22
N LYS A 134 1.65 13.07 1.15
CA LYS A 134 0.93 13.60 -0.01
C LYS A 134 0.42 12.51 -0.95
N TYR A 135 1.16 11.43 -1.10
CA TYR A 135 0.86 10.36 -2.05
C TYR A 135 0.64 9.01 -1.38
N ALA A 136 0.07 8.99 -0.18
CA ALA A 136 -0.19 7.77 0.57
C ALA A 136 -0.93 6.73 -0.28
N GLY A 137 -0.40 5.52 -0.33
CA GLY A 137 -1.02 4.42 -1.06
C GLY A 137 -0.91 4.46 -2.58
N GLN A 138 -0.30 5.50 -3.15
CA GLN A 138 -0.23 5.71 -4.62
C GLN A 138 1.07 5.27 -5.25
N LEU A 139 2.12 5.08 -4.47
CA LEU A 139 3.45 4.73 -4.98
C LEU A 139 4.16 3.74 -4.07
N ASP A 140 5.11 2.99 -4.66
CA ASP A 140 5.99 2.10 -3.90
C ASP A 140 7.07 2.96 -3.25
N MET A 141 7.09 3.01 -1.91
CA MET A 141 8.04 3.84 -1.16
C MET A 141 9.49 3.40 -1.37
N GLY A 142 9.75 2.12 -1.65
CA GLY A 142 11.10 1.63 -1.96
C GLY A 142 11.61 2.21 -3.28
N LYS A 143 10.77 2.18 -4.31
CA LYS A 143 11.11 2.77 -5.62
C LYS A 143 11.26 4.28 -5.51
N ALA A 144 10.33 4.93 -4.79
CA ALA A 144 10.38 6.37 -4.57
C ALA A 144 11.67 6.77 -3.84
N GLY A 145 12.08 5.99 -2.83
CA GLY A 145 13.32 6.23 -2.10
C GLY A 145 14.54 6.20 -3.00
N ALA A 146 14.59 5.25 -3.93
CA ALA A 146 15.68 5.18 -4.91
C ALA A 146 15.73 6.42 -5.81
N VAL A 147 14.57 6.90 -6.26
CA VAL A 147 14.47 8.12 -7.08
C VAL A 147 14.92 9.35 -6.29
N VAL A 148 14.47 9.48 -5.05
CA VAL A 148 14.87 10.59 -4.17
C VAL A 148 16.38 10.61 -3.98
N LYS A 149 16.95 9.45 -3.65
CA LYS A 149 18.40 9.31 -3.45
C LYS A 149 19.18 9.73 -4.71
N GLN A 150 18.75 9.25 -5.86
CA GLN A 150 19.40 9.58 -7.14
C GLN A 150 19.37 11.08 -7.43
N LYS A 151 18.20 11.71 -7.25
CA LYS A 151 18.03 13.14 -7.52
C LYS A 151 18.78 14.03 -6.53
N LEU A 152 18.87 13.64 -5.26
CA LEU A 152 19.59 14.39 -4.25
C LEU A 152 21.11 14.20 -4.34
N ALA A 153 21.57 13.11 -4.91
CA ALA A 153 23.00 12.81 -5.08
C ALA A 153 23.61 13.47 -6.32
N SER A 154 22.79 13.95 -7.25
CA SER A 154 23.27 14.54 -8.51
C SER A 154 23.44 16.06 -8.45
#